data_3909a48479c4133115dc270b055707d2
#
_entry.id   3909a48479c4133115dc270b055707d2
#
_cell.length_a   1.000
_cell.length_b   1.000
_cell.length_c   1.000
_cell.angle_alpha   90.00
_cell.angle_beta   90.00
_cell.angle_gamma   90.00
#
_symmetry.space_group_name_H-M   'P 1'
#
loop_
_entity.id
_entity.type
_entity.pdbx_description
1 polymer ?
#
loop_
_entity_poly.entity_id
_entity_poly.type
_entity_poly.pdbx_seq_one_letter_code
_entity_poly.pdbx_strand_id
1 'polypeptide(L)'
;MLAESLFDIMCDSVTIPAADLVVVSFQLHSVVHLALLKMNYKETYVHKEAENEVNDIVKQRIMPMGGAKLTEAVIVDLLEHKVQLVEKKYEMLTGDKINYISERFLQCHADMAPKKKFQILNKVITDINNRYENEPLRNRMDARSKLREEFAEKNEFRVNEIGDRIFGDDAEKKSFFDYQMERNDMQYDKFTVGKENTVKGLEYITIETDAGIEIKIPIEEYITKENIEIVEEPGGGSTVIIRNIEQARVK
;
A
#
# COMPACT_ATOMS: atom_id res chain seq x y z
N MET A 1 -28.24 5.81 -18.41
CA MET A 1 -26.95 5.42 -19.09
C MET A 1 -25.81 5.49 -18.10
N LEU A 2 -24.65 4.77 -18.32
CA LEU A 2 -23.55 4.70 -17.33
C LEU A 2 -23.04 6.08 -16.86
N ALA A 3 -22.86 7.01 -17.80
CA ALA A 3 -22.35 8.35 -17.46
C ALA A 3 -23.35 9.15 -16.60
N GLU A 4 -24.64 9.07 -16.87
CA GLU A 4 -25.68 9.72 -16.06
C GLU A 4 -25.73 9.13 -14.65
N SER A 5 -25.73 7.79 -14.53
CA SER A 5 -25.71 7.14 -13.22
C SER A 5 -24.49 7.53 -12.37
N LEU A 6 -23.32 7.62 -12.97
CA LEU A 6 -22.12 8.08 -12.27
C LEU A 6 -22.23 9.56 -11.86
N PHE A 7 -22.75 10.40 -12.76
CA PHE A 7 -22.97 11.81 -12.50
C PHE A 7 -23.94 12.04 -11.34
N ASP A 8 -25.06 11.33 -11.32
CA ASP A 8 -26.06 11.43 -10.24
C ASP A 8 -25.44 11.06 -8.89
N ILE A 9 -24.65 9.97 -8.84
CA ILE A 9 -23.94 9.58 -7.63
C ILE A 9 -22.92 10.65 -7.19
N MET A 10 -22.23 11.28 -8.14
CA MET A 10 -21.28 12.36 -7.84
C MET A 10 -21.97 13.61 -7.29
N CYS A 11 -23.21 13.89 -7.70
CA CYS A 11 -24.01 15.00 -7.18
C CYS A 11 -24.43 14.79 -5.71
N ASP A 12 -24.43 13.57 -5.20
CA ASP A 12 -24.67 13.25 -3.79
C ASP A 12 -23.47 13.58 -2.86
N SER A 13 -22.43 14.20 -3.38
CA SER A 13 -21.24 14.57 -2.60
C SER A 13 -20.72 15.95 -3.02
N VAL A 14 -20.31 16.74 -2.03
CA VAL A 14 -19.62 18.03 -2.26
C VAL A 14 -18.11 17.87 -2.36
N THR A 15 -17.58 16.69 -2.06
CA THR A 15 -16.14 16.42 -2.00
C THR A 15 -15.60 15.70 -3.24
N ILE A 16 -16.47 15.08 -4.05
CA ILE A 16 -16.07 14.43 -5.30
C ILE A 16 -15.73 15.52 -6.33
N PRO A 17 -14.47 15.57 -6.83
CA PRO A 17 -14.06 16.61 -7.76
C PRO A 17 -14.75 16.45 -9.12
N ALA A 18 -15.04 17.58 -9.76
CA ALA A 18 -15.50 17.60 -11.15
C ALA A 18 -14.43 17.02 -12.09
N ALA A 19 -14.89 16.28 -13.10
CA ALA A 19 -14.03 15.52 -13.98
C ALA A 19 -14.71 15.26 -15.34
N ASP A 20 -13.91 14.87 -16.33
CA ASP A 20 -14.41 14.19 -17.52
C ASP A 20 -14.39 12.68 -17.30
N LEU A 21 -15.41 11.99 -17.80
CA LEU A 21 -15.44 10.54 -17.90
C LEU A 21 -15.02 10.12 -19.30
N VAL A 22 -13.87 9.45 -19.40
CA VAL A 22 -13.36 8.89 -20.65
C VAL A 22 -13.66 7.39 -20.66
N VAL A 23 -14.39 6.94 -21.67
CA VAL A 23 -14.71 5.52 -21.89
C VAL A 23 -13.93 5.03 -23.08
N VAL A 24 -13.09 4.03 -22.90
CA VAL A 24 -12.19 3.50 -23.92
C VAL A 24 -12.25 1.99 -23.95
N SER A 25 -12.36 1.42 -25.15
CA SER A 25 -12.05 0.01 -25.37
C SER A 25 -10.64 -0.12 -25.95
N PHE A 26 -9.88 -1.07 -25.46
CA PHE A 26 -8.52 -1.35 -25.95
C PHE A 26 -8.22 -2.85 -25.87
N GLN A 27 -7.22 -3.28 -26.62
CA GLN A 27 -6.79 -4.66 -26.65
C GLN A 27 -5.41 -4.80 -26.00
N LEU A 28 -5.28 -5.72 -25.05
CA LEU A 28 -4.03 -6.07 -24.40
C LEU A 28 -3.87 -7.60 -24.48
N HIS A 29 -2.73 -8.09 -25.00
CA HIS A 29 -2.47 -9.53 -25.18
C HIS A 29 -3.65 -10.31 -25.81
N SER A 30 -4.23 -9.74 -26.87
CA SER A 30 -5.39 -10.31 -27.58
C SER A 30 -6.72 -10.34 -26.81
N VAL A 31 -6.77 -9.80 -25.60
CA VAL A 31 -8.00 -9.66 -24.81
C VAL A 31 -8.52 -8.24 -24.89
N VAL A 32 -9.83 -8.10 -25.11
CA VAL A 32 -10.49 -6.79 -25.16
C VAL A 32 -10.83 -6.34 -23.74
N HIS A 33 -10.46 -5.12 -23.43
CA HIS A 33 -10.74 -4.47 -22.16
C HIS A 33 -11.60 -3.22 -22.38
N LEU A 34 -12.44 -2.91 -21.41
CA LEU A 34 -13.17 -1.65 -21.31
C LEU A 34 -12.62 -0.85 -20.12
N ALA A 35 -12.21 0.39 -20.37
CA ALA A 35 -11.79 1.29 -19.31
C ALA A 35 -12.76 2.46 -19.15
N LEU A 36 -13.06 2.79 -17.91
CA LEU A 36 -13.75 3.98 -17.45
C LEU A 36 -12.74 4.81 -16.65
N LEU A 37 -12.31 5.95 -17.17
CA LEU A 37 -11.27 6.78 -16.58
C LEU A 37 -11.89 8.10 -16.13
N LYS A 38 -11.90 8.35 -14.84
CA LYS A 38 -12.35 9.64 -14.32
C LYS A 38 -11.15 10.61 -14.28
N MET A 39 -11.19 11.58 -15.16
CA MET A 39 -10.12 12.57 -15.38
C MET A 39 -10.41 13.82 -14.55
N ASN A 40 -10.00 13.82 -13.29
CA ASN A 40 -10.22 14.98 -12.40
C ASN A 40 -9.51 16.22 -12.92
N TYR A 41 -10.21 17.33 -13.05
CA TYR A 41 -9.64 18.58 -13.52
C TYR A 41 -8.53 19.09 -12.59
N LYS A 42 -7.51 19.68 -13.22
CA LYS A 42 -6.51 20.50 -12.54
C LYS A 42 -6.74 21.97 -12.88
N GLU A 43 -6.60 22.82 -11.89
CA GLU A 43 -6.61 24.26 -12.11
C GLU A 43 -5.18 24.73 -12.42
N THR A 44 -5.04 25.48 -13.49
CA THR A 44 -3.78 26.10 -13.90
C THR A 44 -4.01 27.51 -14.41
N TYR A 45 -2.96 28.30 -14.46
CA TYR A 45 -2.99 29.62 -15.10
C TYR A 45 -2.55 29.45 -16.54
N VAL A 46 -3.30 30.07 -17.46
CA VAL A 46 -2.99 30.12 -18.89
C VAL A 46 -2.99 31.56 -19.36
N HIS A 47 -2.09 31.86 -20.29
CA HIS A 47 -2.16 33.12 -21.04
C HIS A 47 -3.35 33.05 -22.00
N LYS A 48 -4.20 34.06 -21.94
CA LYS A 48 -5.25 34.26 -22.90
C LYS A 48 -4.90 35.48 -23.72
N GLU A 49 -4.65 35.32 -25.02
CA GLU A 49 -4.52 36.39 -25.95
C GLU A 49 -5.89 37.05 -26.15
N ALA A 50 -6.00 38.32 -25.83
CA ALA A 50 -7.20 39.09 -26.12
C ALA A 50 -7.02 39.79 -27.47
N GLU A 51 -8.12 39.96 -28.21
CA GLU A 51 -8.14 40.61 -29.53
C GLU A 51 -7.57 42.03 -29.54
N ASN A 52 -7.33 42.65 -28.37
CA ASN A 52 -6.87 44.04 -28.18
C ASN A 52 -5.48 44.15 -27.54
N GLU A 53 -4.53 43.28 -27.86
CA GLU A 53 -3.11 43.35 -27.43
C GLU A 53 -2.84 43.29 -25.91
N VAL A 54 -3.84 43.06 -25.08
CA VAL A 54 -3.65 42.87 -23.64
C VAL A 54 -3.62 41.40 -23.32
N ASN A 55 -2.45 40.86 -22.98
CA ASN A 55 -2.29 39.50 -22.46
C ASN A 55 -2.89 39.43 -21.05
N ASP A 56 -3.82 38.52 -20.85
CA ASP A 56 -4.40 38.28 -19.55
C ASP A 56 -4.00 36.88 -19.04
N ILE A 57 -3.85 36.75 -17.73
CA ILE A 57 -3.57 35.44 -17.05
C ILE A 57 -4.85 35.00 -16.38
N VAL A 58 -5.48 34.00 -16.96
CA VAL A 58 -6.74 33.46 -16.44
C VAL A 58 -6.54 32.08 -15.82
N LYS A 59 -7.28 31.84 -14.76
CA LYS A 59 -7.34 30.52 -14.16
C LYS A 59 -8.29 29.62 -14.97
N GLN A 60 -7.78 28.48 -15.43
CA GLN A 60 -8.54 27.56 -16.26
C GLN A 60 -8.46 26.14 -15.69
N ARG A 61 -9.55 25.40 -15.81
CA ARG A 61 -9.59 23.97 -15.53
C ARG A 61 -9.15 23.21 -16.78
N ILE A 62 -8.17 22.35 -16.61
CA ILE A 62 -7.65 21.50 -17.68
C ILE A 62 -7.71 20.02 -17.27
N MET A 63 -7.78 19.16 -18.27
CA MET A 63 -7.57 17.73 -18.06
C MET A 63 -6.16 17.45 -17.55
N PRO A 64 -5.94 16.40 -16.74
CA PRO A 64 -4.60 16.00 -16.35
C PRO A 64 -3.76 15.65 -17.59
N MET A 65 -2.50 16.08 -17.59
CA MET A 65 -1.56 15.78 -18.68
C MET A 65 -1.24 14.28 -18.74
N GLY A 66 -0.76 13.81 -19.90
CA GLY A 66 -0.27 12.45 -20.07
C GLY A 66 0.80 12.08 -19.01
N GLY A 67 0.71 10.87 -18.47
CA GLY A 67 1.56 10.42 -17.37
C GLY A 67 1.09 10.83 -15.96
N ALA A 68 0.03 11.61 -15.83
CA ALA A 68 -0.56 11.88 -14.52
C ALA A 68 -1.15 10.59 -13.93
N LYS A 69 -0.90 10.35 -12.65
CA LYS A 69 -1.45 9.19 -11.94
C LYS A 69 -2.97 9.33 -11.84
N LEU A 70 -3.69 8.39 -12.44
CA LEU A 70 -5.13 8.25 -12.25
C LEU A 70 -5.41 7.83 -10.81
N THR A 71 -6.38 8.47 -10.21
CA THR A 71 -6.82 8.17 -8.84
C THR A 71 -8.16 7.47 -8.80
N GLU A 72 -8.88 7.46 -9.92
CA GLU A 72 -10.20 6.85 -10.07
C GLU A 72 -10.32 6.30 -11.50
N ALA A 73 -10.41 4.99 -11.60
CA ALA A 73 -10.52 4.27 -12.86
C ALA A 73 -11.07 2.87 -12.64
N VAL A 74 -11.80 2.37 -13.62
CA VAL A 74 -12.28 0.99 -13.70
C VAL A 74 -11.78 0.37 -14.98
N ILE A 75 -11.25 -0.83 -14.94
CA ILE A 75 -10.87 -1.62 -16.12
C ILE A 75 -11.56 -2.96 -16.01
N VAL A 76 -12.29 -3.33 -17.05
CA VAL A 76 -13.00 -4.60 -17.15
C VAL A 76 -12.33 -5.46 -18.22
N ASP A 77 -11.87 -6.63 -17.84
CA ASP A 77 -11.49 -7.70 -18.75
C ASP A 77 -12.78 -8.36 -19.27
N LEU A 78 -13.05 -8.23 -20.56
CA LEU A 78 -14.29 -8.75 -21.15
C LEU A 78 -14.27 -10.27 -21.41
N LEU A 79 -13.09 -10.91 -21.32
CA LEU A 79 -12.97 -12.35 -21.47
C LEU A 79 -13.15 -13.07 -20.13
N GLU A 80 -12.43 -12.62 -19.11
CA GLU A 80 -12.46 -13.25 -17.78
C GLU A 80 -13.50 -12.64 -16.83
N HIS A 81 -14.20 -11.58 -17.27
CA HIS A 81 -15.15 -10.80 -16.46
C HIS A 81 -14.55 -10.26 -15.15
N LYS A 82 -13.25 -10.00 -15.16
CA LYS A 82 -12.54 -9.43 -14.02
C LYS A 82 -12.59 -7.91 -14.06
N VAL A 83 -12.87 -7.31 -12.92
CA VAL A 83 -12.85 -5.85 -12.74
C VAL A 83 -11.67 -5.46 -11.89
N GLN A 84 -10.86 -4.55 -12.41
CA GLN A 84 -9.80 -3.88 -11.66
C GLN A 84 -10.19 -2.43 -11.48
N LEU A 85 -10.03 -1.89 -10.28
CA LEU A 85 -10.37 -0.50 -10.02
C LEU A 85 -9.35 0.21 -9.13
N VAL A 86 -9.28 1.52 -9.33
CA VAL A 86 -8.61 2.46 -8.45
C VAL A 86 -9.63 3.50 -8.05
N GLU A 87 -9.80 3.71 -6.75
CA GLU A 87 -10.77 4.67 -6.24
C GLU A 87 -10.32 5.32 -4.94
N LYS A 88 -11.02 6.37 -4.55
CA LYS A 88 -10.85 7.07 -3.27
C LYS A 88 -12.18 7.07 -2.53
N LYS A 89 -12.08 7.16 -1.20
CA LYS A 89 -13.24 7.42 -0.34
C LYS A 89 -13.56 8.90 -0.36
N TYR A 90 -14.85 9.20 -0.52
CA TYR A 90 -15.38 10.55 -0.44
C TYR A 90 -16.54 10.63 0.56
N GLU A 91 -16.70 11.80 1.15
CA GLU A 91 -17.80 12.07 2.04
C GLU A 91 -19.05 12.43 1.24
N MET A 92 -20.13 11.71 1.50
CA MET A 92 -21.43 11.94 0.88
C MET A 92 -22.23 12.98 1.66
N LEU A 93 -23.29 13.51 1.07
CA LEU A 93 -24.20 14.45 1.74
C LEU A 93 -24.81 13.87 3.03
N THR A 94 -24.87 12.55 3.16
CA THR A 94 -25.29 11.85 4.39
C THR A 94 -24.24 11.89 5.51
N GLY A 95 -23.02 12.34 5.23
CA GLY A 95 -21.88 12.32 6.17
C GLY A 95 -21.04 11.02 6.13
N ASP A 96 -21.49 10.01 5.39
CA ASP A 96 -20.77 8.74 5.28
C ASP A 96 -19.59 8.86 4.31
N LYS A 97 -18.48 8.20 4.64
CA LYS A 97 -17.31 8.08 3.74
C LYS A 97 -17.34 6.73 3.04
N ILE A 98 -17.61 6.74 1.75
CA ILE A 98 -17.74 5.54 0.92
C ILE A 98 -16.80 5.53 -0.27
N ASN A 99 -16.57 4.35 -0.81
CA ASN A 99 -15.98 4.11 -2.12
C ASN A 99 -17.11 4.12 -3.16
N TYR A 100 -17.48 5.29 -3.65
CA TYR A 100 -18.72 5.47 -4.43
C TYR A 100 -18.72 4.71 -5.77
N ILE A 101 -17.52 4.43 -6.35
CA ILE A 101 -17.41 3.66 -7.60
C ILE A 101 -17.79 2.19 -7.34
N SER A 102 -17.13 1.53 -6.38
CA SER A 102 -17.43 0.12 -6.09
C SER A 102 -18.81 -0.02 -5.42
N GLU A 103 -19.07 0.73 -4.36
CA GLU A 103 -20.25 0.51 -3.52
C GLU A 103 -21.57 0.96 -4.15
N ARG A 104 -21.57 2.10 -4.88
CA ARG A 104 -22.80 2.64 -5.48
C ARG A 104 -22.90 2.45 -6.98
N PHE A 105 -21.80 2.71 -7.72
CA PHE A 105 -21.83 2.67 -9.18
C PHE A 105 -21.77 1.24 -9.72
N LEU A 106 -20.81 0.44 -9.27
CA LEU A 106 -20.65 -0.96 -9.67
C LEU A 106 -21.47 -1.92 -8.81
N GLN A 107 -21.94 -1.48 -7.65
CA GLN A 107 -22.66 -2.28 -6.66
C GLN A 107 -21.95 -3.60 -6.34
N CYS A 108 -20.64 -3.52 -6.13
CA CYS A 108 -19.79 -4.66 -5.84
C CYS A 108 -18.92 -4.41 -4.60
N HIS A 109 -18.48 -5.50 -3.99
CA HIS A 109 -17.43 -5.43 -2.97
C HIS A 109 -16.09 -5.54 -3.66
N ALA A 110 -15.21 -4.54 -3.45
CA ALA A 110 -13.88 -4.54 -4.04
C ALA A 110 -12.89 -5.19 -3.08
N ASP A 111 -12.24 -6.26 -3.53
CA ASP A 111 -11.12 -6.84 -2.80
C ASP A 111 -9.98 -5.85 -2.69
N MET A 112 -9.38 -5.82 -1.49
CA MET A 112 -8.22 -4.98 -1.26
C MET A 112 -7.02 -5.46 -2.09
N ALA A 113 -6.35 -4.53 -2.78
CA ALA A 113 -5.16 -4.85 -3.58
C ALA A 113 -4.07 -5.53 -2.71
N PRO A 114 -3.40 -6.58 -3.20
CA PRO A 114 -2.37 -7.31 -2.44
C PRO A 114 -1.28 -6.42 -1.84
N LYS A 115 -0.85 -5.41 -2.56
CA LYS A 115 0.12 -4.43 -2.06
C LYS A 115 -0.39 -3.68 -0.82
N LYS A 116 -1.67 -3.33 -0.78
CA LYS A 116 -2.28 -2.65 0.35
C LYS A 116 -2.47 -3.60 1.53
N LYS A 117 -2.87 -4.85 1.27
CA LYS A 117 -2.93 -5.92 2.28
C LYS A 117 -1.56 -6.10 2.95
N PHE A 118 -0.50 -6.16 2.17
CA PHE A 118 0.86 -6.26 2.68
C PHE A 118 1.29 -5.04 3.50
N GLN A 119 0.92 -3.83 3.09
CA GLN A 119 1.19 -2.61 3.86
C GLN A 119 0.48 -2.62 5.22
N ILE A 120 -0.77 -3.07 5.27
CA ILE A 120 -1.53 -3.19 6.52
C ILE A 120 -0.90 -4.25 7.42
N LEU A 121 -0.58 -5.43 6.88
CA LEU A 121 0.07 -6.51 7.61
C LEU A 121 1.39 -6.04 8.26
N ASN A 122 2.27 -5.42 7.47
CA ASN A 122 3.53 -4.88 7.98
C ASN A 122 3.32 -3.79 9.04
N LYS A 123 2.36 -2.91 8.82
CA LYS A 123 2.05 -1.85 9.77
C LYS A 123 1.59 -2.44 11.09
N VAL A 124 0.67 -3.39 11.08
CA VAL A 124 0.15 -4.01 12.31
C VAL A 124 1.27 -4.74 13.06
N ILE A 125 2.13 -5.50 12.37
CA ILE A 125 3.29 -6.15 13.00
C ILE A 125 4.21 -5.10 13.64
N THR A 126 4.48 -4.00 12.94
CA THR A 126 5.32 -2.91 13.46
C THR A 126 4.67 -2.22 14.66
N ASP A 127 3.38 -1.93 14.59
CA ASP A 127 2.63 -1.26 15.67
C ASP A 127 2.59 -2.14 16.93
N ILE A 128 2.44 -3.46 16.79
CA ILE A 128 2.53 -4.40 17.91
C ILE A 128 3.93 -4.34 18.55
N ASN A 129 4.96 -4.47 17.73
CA ASN A 129 6.35 -4.43 18.22
C ASN A 129 6.71 -3.10 18.89
N ASN A 130 6.13 -1.99 18.43
CA ASN A 130 6.37 -0.66 19.02
C ASN A 130 5.52 -0.39 20.27
N ARG A 131 4.36 -1.04 20.42
CA ARG A 131 3.47 -0.85 21.56
C ARG A 131 4.08 -1.37 22.86
N TYR A 132 4.91 -2.37 22.78
CA TYR A 132 5.63 -2.95 23.89
C TYR A 132 7.02 -2.30 23.95
N GLU A 133 7.12 -1.16 24.63
CA GLU A 133 8.32 -0.29 24.68
C GLU A 133 9.61 -1.02 25.09
N ASN A 134 9.48 -2.11 25.83
CA ASN A 134 10.60 -2.94 26.29
C ASN A 134 10.87 -4.15 25.38
N GLU A 135 10.28 -4.18 24.19
CA GLU A 135 10.51 -5.28 23.26
C GLU A 135 11.97 -5.25 22.77
N PRO A 136 12.74 -6.32 22.99
CA PRO A 136 14.12 -6.40 22.51
C PRO A 136 14.19 -6.18 20.99
N LEU A 137 15.23 -5.49 20.53
CA LEU A 137 15.51 -5.29 19.11
C LEU A 137 15.48 -6.62 18.34
N ARG A 138 16.00 -7.67 18.95
CA ARG A 138 16.00 -9.03 18.43
C ARG A 138 14.61 -9.53 18.05
N ASN A 139 13.62 -9.34 18.93
CA ASN A 139 12.25 -9.82 18.64
C ASN A 139 11.62 -9.10 17.45
N ARG A 140 11.91 -7.80 17.30
CA ARG A 140 11.46 -7.02 16.12
C ARG A 140 12.08 -7.53 14.83
N MET A 141 13.36 -7.91 14.88
CA MET A 141 14.08 -8.47 13.73
C MET A 141 13.60 -9.89 13.41
N ASP A 142 13.36 -10.72 14.44
CA ASP A 142 12.81 -12.06 14.29
C ASP A 142 11.42 -12.06 13.65
N ALA A 143 10.56 -11.12 14.01
CA ALA A 143 9.24 -10.97 13.36
C ALA A 143 9.37 -10.72 11.85
N ARG A 144 10.32 -9.90 11.45
CA ARG A 144 10.57 -9.59 10.03
C ARG A 144 11.20 -10.76 9.29
N SER A 145 12.09 -11.49 9.94
CA SER A 145 12.69 -12.72 9.41
C SER A 145 11.62 -13.79 9.17
N LYS A 146 10.76 -14.03 10.16
CA LYS A 146 9.65 -14.99 10.05
C LYS A 146 8.69 -14.65 8.91
N LEU A 147 8.41 -13.36 8.69
CA LEU A 147 7.58 -12.91 7.56
C LEU A 147 8.26 -13.18 6.20
N ARG A 148 9.58 -13.01 6.10
CA ARG A 148 10.36 -13.31 4.90
C ARG A 148 10.40 -14.81 4.62
N GLU A 149 10.62 -15.62 5.65
CA GLU A 149 10.63 -17.08 5.56
C GLU A 149 9.27 -17.62 5.09
N GLU A 150 8.16 -17.12 5.65
CA GLU A 150 6.81 -17.51 5.24
C GLU A 150 6.58 -17.25 3.74
N PHE A 151 7.00 -16.08 3.25
CA PHE A 151 6.90 -15.76 1.84
C PHE A 151 7.82 -16.62 0.97
N ALA A 152 9.04 -16.91 1.44
CA ALA A 152 9.98 -17.75 0.70
C ALA A 152 9.50 -19.20 0.56
N GLU A 153 8.88 -19.74 1.61
CA GLU A 153 8.36 -21.10 1.64
C GLU A 153 7.12 -21.28 0.77
N LYS A 154 6.18 -20.33 0.82
CA LYS A 154 4.83 -20.50 0.25
C LYS A 154 4.56 -19.64 -0.99
N ASN A 155 5.41 -18.65 -1.27
CA ASN A 155 5.22 -17.62 -2.31
C ASN A 155 3.88 -16.87 -2.17
N GLU A 156 3.27 -16.93 -0.98
CA GLU A 156 2.04 -16.24 -0.60
C GLU A 156 2.09 -15.88 0.89
N PHE A 157 1.32 -14.87 1.28
CA PHE A 157 1.09 -14.54 2.68
C PHE A 157 -0.25 -15.13 3.13
N ARG A 158 -0.24 -15.90 4.21
CA ARG A 158 -1.43 -16.41 4.91
C ARG A 158 -1.51 -15.73 6.25
N VAL A 159 -2.42 -14.78 6.38
CA VAL A 159 -2.44 -13.85 7.52
C VAL A 159 -2.56 -14.56 8.87
N ASN A 160 -3.45 -15.55 8.99
CA ASN A 160 -3.62 -16.32 10.21
C ASN A 160 -2.34 -17.08 10.59
N GLU A 161 -1.69 -17.75 9.63
CA GLU A 161 -0.47 -18.54 9.88
C GLU A 161 0.71 -17.64 10.24
N ILE A 162 0.79 -16.46 9.65
CA ILE A 162 1.77 -15.41 10.00
C ILE A 162 1.58 -14.96 11.45
N GLY A 163 0.35 -14.71 11.86
CA GLY A 163 0.03 -14.35 13.23
C GLY A 163 0.49 -15.42 14.24
N ASP A 164 0.21 -16.69 13.94
CA ASP A 164 0.65 -17.83 14.76
C ASP A 164 2.18 -17.96 14.79
N ARG A 165 2.85 -17.81 13.65
CA ARG A 165 4.31 -17.93 13.55
C ARG A 165 5.06 -16.82 14.26
N ILE A 166 4.55 -15.58 14.21
CA ILE A 166 5.22 -14.41 14.80
C ILE A 166 4.87 -14.25 16.28
N PHE A 167 3.60 -14.39 16.64
CA PHE A 167 3.06 -14.05 17.95
C PHE A 167 2.48 -15.23 18.73
N GLY A 168 2.58 -16.46 18.20
CA GLY A 168 1.95 -17.64 18.82
C GLY A 168 2.39 -17.94 20.26
N ASP A 169 3.61 -17.52 20.63
CA ASP A 169 4.14 -17.68 21.99
C ASP A 169 3.66 -16.59 22.96
N ASP A 170 2.97 -15.55 22.46
CA ASP A 170 2.47 -14.41 23.24
C ASP A 170 0.98 -14.21 22.95
N ALA A 171 0.14 -14.72 23.85
CA ALA A 171 -1.32 -14.71 23.68
C ALA A 171 -1.90 -13.31 23.60
N GLU A 172 -1.30 -12.29 24.26
CA GLU A 172 -1.77 -10.92 24.24
C GLU A 172 -1.48 -10.28 22.88
N LYS A 173 -0.25 -10.41 22.37
CA LYS A 173 0.14 -9.91 21.05
C LYS A 173 -0.64 -10.61 19.94
N LYS A 174 -0.83 -11.92 20.04
CA LYS A 174 -1.61 -12.70 19.08
C LYS A 174 -3.07 -12.24 19.03
N SER A 175 -3.71 -12.07 20.19
CA SER A 175 -5.09 -11.59 20.26
C SER A 175 -5.23 -10.19 19.68
N PHE A 176 -4.26 -9.29 19.92
CA PHE A 176 -4.27 -7.96 19.34
C PHE A 176 -4.05 -7.98 17.83
N PHE A 177 -3.15 -8.84 17.33
CA PHE A 177 -2.94 -9.05 15.91
C PHE A 177 -4.24 -9.52 15.22
N ASP A 178 -4.88 -10.56 15.76
CA ASP A 178 -6.12 -11.11 15.21
C ASP A 178 -7.24 -10.06 15.17
N TYR A 179 -7.40 -9.30 16.26
CA TYR A 179 -8.35 -8.20 16.31
C TYR A 179 -8.08 -7.12 15.23
N GLN A 180 -6.82 -6.77 15.01
CA GLN A 180 -6.47 -5.79 13.96
C GLN A 180 -6.69 -6.34 12.55
N MET A 181 -6.43 -7.63 12.33
CA MET A 181 -6.69 -8.28 11.04
C MET A 181 -8.18 -8.41 10.77
N GLU A 182 -9.00 -8.77 11.77
CA GLU A 182 -10.45 -8.80 11.67
C GLU A 182 -11.03 -7.42 11.32
N ARG A 183 -10.56 -6.36 11.97
CA ARG A 183 -10.98 -4.98 11.67
C ARG A 183 -10.66 -4.50 10.26
N ASN A 184 -9.71 -5.14 9.61
CA ASN A 184 -9.33 -4.86 8.22
C ASN A 184 -9.88 -5.88 7.24
N ASP A 185 -10.79 -6.78 7.67
CA ASP A 185 -11.34 -7.88 6.86
C ASP A 185 -10.26 -8.77 6.24
N MET A 186 -9.15 -8.99 6.98
CA MET A 186 -7.99 -9.71 6.48
C MET A 186 -7.65 -10.99 7.27
N GLN A 187 -8.40 -11.35 8.31
CA GLN A 187 -8.03 -12.39 9.26
C GLN A 187 -7.69 -13.74 8.60
N TYR A 188 -8.41 -14.11 7.56
CA TYR A 188 -8.21 -15.37 6.82
C TYR A 188 -7.69 -15.17 5.40
N ASP A 189 -7.21 -13.98 5.10
CA ASP A 189 -6.74 -13.64 3.77
C ASP A 189 -5.50 -14.42 3.38
N LYS A 190 -5.47 -14.76 2.08
CA LYS A 190 -4.30 -15.28 1.38
C LYS A 190 -4.03 -14.38 0.19
N PHE A 191 -2.82 -13.90 0.05
CA PHE A 191 -2.47 -13.03 -1.06
C PHE A 191 -1.01 -13.14 -1.43
N THR A 192 -0.72 -12.88 -2.71
CA THR A 192 0.65 -12.77 -3.23
C THR A 192 0.89 -11.33 -3.64
N VAL A 193 2.10 -10.85 -3.43
CA VAL A 193 2.53 -9.52 -3.89
C VAL A 193 3.60 -9.72 -4.94
N GLY A 194 3.54 -8.96 -6.05
CA GLY A 194 4.50 -9.09 -7.14
C GLY A 194 5.95 -8.99 -6.64
N LYS A 195 6.79 -9.91 -7.10
CA LYS A 195 8.16 -10.15 -6.60
C LYS A 195 9.03 -8.88 -6.52
N GLU A 196 8.92 -7.97 -7.49
CA GLU A 196 9.81 -6.80 -7.56
C GLU A 196 9.65 -5.79 -6.41
N ASN A 197 8.46 -5.63 -5.86
CA ASN A 197 8.19 -4.60 -4.86
C ASN A 197 8.17 -5.14 -3.43
N THR A 198 7.83 -6.41 -3.24
CA THR A 198 7.69 -7.03 -1.93
C THR A 198 9.01 -7.60 -1.46
N VAL A 199 9.73 -8.25 -2.36
CA VAL A 199 11.05 -8.84 -2.08
C VAL A 199 12.01 -7.74 -1.63
N LYS A 200 12.07 -6.61 -2.33
CA LYS A 200 12.94 -5.48 -1.92
C LYS A 200 12.65 -4.96 -0.51
N GLY A 201 11.38 -4.94 -0.11
CA GLY A 201 10.99 -4.52 1.25
C GLY A 201 11.34 -5.55 2.34
N LEU A 202 11.52 -6.83 1.96
CA LEU A 202 11.86 -7.93 2.86
C LEU A 202 13.31 -8.41 2.73
N GLU A 203 14.10 -7.82 1.83
CA GLU A 203 15.51 -8.18 1.64
C GLU A 203 16.43 -7.65 2.75
N TYR A 204 16.01 -6.58 3.40
CA TYR A 204 16.83 -5.89 4.38
C TYR A 204 16.04 -5.56 5.64
N ILE A 205 16.74 -5.62 6.76
CA ILE A 205 16.31 -5.00 8.02
C ILE A 205 17.07 -3.69 8.15
N THR A 206 16.35 -2.59 8.39
CA THR A 206 16.95 -1.29 8.65
C THR A 206 16.75 -0.97 10.12
N ILE A 207 17.85 -0.73 10.84
CA ILE A 207 17.88 -0.27 12.21
C ILE A 207 18.28 1.19 12.18
N GLU A 208 17.48 2.04 12.80
CA GLU A 208 17.82 3.44 13.03
C GLU A 208 17.98 3.64 14.54
N THR A 209 19.14 4.16 14.95
CA THR A 209 19.44 4.42 16.36
C THR A 209 18.96 5.82 16.75
N ASP A 210 18.84 6.08 18.03
CA ASP A 210 18.55 7.39 18.63
C ASP A 210 19.58 8.47 18.25
N ALA A 211 20.81 8.06 17.93
CA ALA A 211 21.87 8.94 17.43
C ALA A 211 21.79 9.19 15.91
N GLY A 212 20.77 8.67 15.22
CA GLY A 212 20.59 8.81 13.76
C GLY A 212 21.53 7.93 12.94
N ILE A 213 22.10 6.87 13.53
CA ILE A 213 22.90 5.90 12.78
C ILE A 213 21.94 4.90 12.12
N GLU A 214 22.02 4.77 10.80
CA GLU A 214 21.27 3.80 10.02
C GLU A 214 22.16 2.58 9.72
N ILE A 215 21.70 1.39 10.09
CA ILE A 215 22.35 0.11 9.79
C ILE A 215 21.39 -0.69 8.92
N LYS A 216 21.82 -1.00 7.70
CA LYS A 216 21.05 -1.80 6.75
C LYS A 216 21.64 -3.21 6.66
N ILE A 217 20.90 -4.19 7.15
CA ILE A 217 21.32 -5.58 7.28
C ILE A 217 20.57 -6.41 6.25
N PRO A 218 21.26 -7.16 5.36
CA PRO A 218 20.60 -8.18 4.55
C PRO A 218 19.94 -9.21 5.47
N ILE A 219 18.68 -9.57 5.18
CA ILE A 219 17.93 -10.46 6.08
C ILE A 219 18.54 -11.87 6.12
N GLU A 220 19.14 -12.31 5.03
CA GLU A 220 19.84 -13.60 4.95
C GLU A 220 21.02 -13.65 5.95
N GLU A 221 21.79 -12.56 6.07
CA GLU A 221 22.89 -12.47 7.05
C GLU A 221 22.36 -12.52 8.50
N TYR A 222 21.19 -11.97 8.74
CA TYR A 222 20.54 -12.06 10.05
C TYR A 222 20.06 -13.49 10.35
N ILE A 223 19.51 -14.19 9.36
CA ILE A 223 19.03 -15.56 9.50
C ILE A 223 20.18 -16.54 9.76
N THR A 224 21.27 -16.43 9.01
CA THR A 224 22.44 -17.32 9.15
C THR A 224 23.20 -17.09 10.47
N LYS A 225 23.14 -15.88 11.02
CA LYS A 225 23.86 -15.47 12.23
C LYS A 225 25.40 -15.64 12.17
N GLU A 226 25.96 -15.75 10.97
CA GLU A 226 27.39 -15.93 10.80
C GLU A 226 28.16 -14.63 10.98
N ASN A 227 27.65 -13.54 10.42
CA ASN A 227 28.34 -12.25 10.36
C ASN A 227 27.73 -11.18 11.25
N ILE A 228 26.52 -11.41 11.80
CA ILE A 228 25.79 -10.43 12.60
C ILE A 228 25.28 -11.06 13.88
N GLU A 229 25.56 -10.41 14.98
CA GLU A 229 25.09 -10.79 16.32
C GLU A 229 24.43 -9.59 16.99
N ILE A 230 23.30 -9.82 17.65
CA ILE A 230 22.62 -8.82 18.46
C ILE A 230 22.64 -9.30 19.90
N VAL A 231 23.21 -8.48 20.75
CA VAL A 231 23.31 -8.71 22.19
C VAL A 231 22.43 -7.70 22.91
N GLU A 232 21.50 -8.20 23.68
CA GLU A 232 20.65 -7.37 24.55
C GLU A 232 21.39 -7.11 25.87
N GLU A 233 21.49 -5.82 26.23
CA GLU A 233 22.17 -5.41 27.44
C GLU A 233 21.22 -5.43 28.65
N PRO A 234 21.69 -5.78 29.85
CA PRO A 234 20.85 -5.82 31.05
C PRO A 234 20.17 -4.50 31.41
N GLY A 235 20.63 -3.39 30.85
CA GLY A 235 20.07 -2.04 31.00
C GLY A 235 19.03 -1.63 29.98
N GLY A 236 18.61 -2.52 29.06
CA GLY A 236 17.61 -2.24 28.04
C GLY A 236 18.17 -1.68 26.72
N GLY A 237 19.48 -1.65 26.55
CA GLY A 237 20.13 -1.34 25.27
C GLY A 237 20.38 -2.58 24.43
N SER A 238 20.67 -2.39 23.15
CA SER A 238 21.07 -3.47 22.25
C SER A 238 22.40 -3.12 21.58
N THR A 239 23.30 -4.11 21.50
CA THR A 239 24.56 -3.99 20.78
C THR A 239 24.50 -4.81 19.49
N VAL A 240 24.82 -4.18 18.36
CA VAL A 240 24.94 -4.86 17.06
C VAL A 240 26.42 -5.12 16.77
N ILE A 241 26.80 -6.38 16.62
CA ILE A 241 28.17 -6.79 16.33
C ILE A 241 28.22 -7.32 14.90
N ILE A 242 29.10 -6.73 14.09
CA ILE A 242 29.36 -7.19 12.72
C ILE A 242 30.74 -7.84 12.71
N ARG A 243 30.80 -9.08 12.24
CA ARG A 243 32.02 -9.91 12.19
C ARG A 243 32.47 -10.14 10.76
N ASN A 244 33.68 -10.66 10.58
CA ASN A 244 34.23 -11.14 9.29
C ASN A 244 34.26 -10.08 8.18
N ILE A 245 34.58 -8.84 8.54
CA ILE A 245 34.72 -7.76 7.54
C ILE A 245 36.08 -7.89 6.87
N GLU A 246 36.12 -8.48 5.68
CA GLU A 246 37.38 -8.59 4.89
C GLU A 246 37.68 -7.28 4.14
N GLN A 247 36.68 -6.58 3.64
CA GLN A 247 36.84 -5.31 2.94
C GLN A 247 35.74 -4.33 3.34
N ALA A 248 36.12 -3.12 3.70
CA ALA A 248 35.20 -2.02 3.94
C ALA A 248 35.44 -0.89 2.93
N ARG A 249 34.38 -0.30 2.41
CA ARG A 249 34.44 0.88 1.52
C ARG A 249 33.61 2.00 2.13
N VAL A 250 34.17 3.18 2.18
CA VAL A 250 33.42 4.41 2.50
C VAL A 250 32.75 4.89 1.21
N LYS A 251 31.46 5.16 1.27
CA LYS A 251 30.67 5.69 0.13
C LYS A 251 30.39 7.17 0.32
#